data_35a4dde669c3bd4a2d352942ad267fee
#
_entry.id   35a4dde669c3bd4a2d352942ad267fee
#
_cell.length_a   1.000
_cell.length_b   1.000
_cell.length_c   1.000
_cell.angle_alpha   90.00
_cell.angle_beta   90.00
_cell.angle_gamma   90.00
#
_symmetry.space_group_name_H-M   'P 1'
#
loop_
_entity.id
_entity.type
_entity.pdbx_description
1 polymer ?
#
loop_
_entity_poly.entity_id
_entity_poly.type
_entity_poly.pdbx_seq_one_letter_code
_entity_poly.pdbx_strand_id
1 'polypeptide(L)'
;EWKPLLLVFLLCLFLSPSTASAQQMPHPFPGLEDIEKRVNAYVPDPRYPDDPYVLVTLREALAGRREANGGVGACLIREATGEVVETGHNRQYTPHFRSDMHAEMDLLNRYENKIKGQRFEDGKQQNPRRVEGLVLYTSFEPCPMCFTRIINAGIKKILYAVADQPGGMCSRFGAMPPFWKDMAKERFCGEAACSPELKDIAFQLFGHYSRTNIKP
;
A
#
# COMPACT_ATOMS: atom_id res chain seq x y z
N GLU A 1 -36.44 33.03 63.28
CA GLU A 1 -36.88 31.81 62.58
C GLU A 1 -35.74 31.31 61.70
N TRP A 2 -35.07 30.24 62.13
CA TRP A 2 -33.97 29.66 61.43
C TRP A 2 -34.51 28.41 60.71
N LYS A 3 -34.43 28.39 59.37
CA LYS A 3 -34.69 27.16 58.56
C LYS A 3 -33.40 26.37 58.41
N PRO A 4 -33.40 25.06 58.64
CA PRO A 4 -32.22 24.25 58.47
C PRO A 4 -31.98 23.96 56.96
N LEU A 5 -30.75 24.16 56.52
CA LEU A 5 -30.23 23.81 55.19
C LEU A 5 -30.06 22.27 55.11
N LEU A 6 -30.83 21.64 54.22
CA LEU A 6 -30.73 20.22 53.95
C LEU A 6 -29.51 19.99 53.02
N LEU A 7 -28.45 19.40 53.59
CA LEU A 7 -27.25 18.99 52.83
C LEU A 7 -27.55 17.71 52.11
N VAL A 8 -27.77 17.77 50.79
CA VAL A 8 -27.91 16.58 49.95
C VAL A 8 -26.49 16.09 49.60
N PHE A 9 -26.07 14.98 50.21
CA PHE A 9 -24.87 14.28 49.80
C PHE A 9 -25.11 13.57 48.47
N LEU A 10 -24.54 14.13 47.39
CA LEU A 10 -24.50 13.46 46.09
C LEU A 10 -23.43 12.34 46.14
N LEU A 11 -23.86 11.10 46.26
CA LEU A 11 -22.99 9.91 46.20
C LEU A 11 -22.58 9.72 44.76
N CYS A 12 -21.41 10.24 44.39
CA CYS A 12 -20.78 9.90 43.09
C CYS A 12 -20.30 8.46 43.12
N LEU A 13 -21.10 7.55 42.56
CA LEU A 13 -20.68 6.20 42.21
C LEU A 13 -19.64 6.30 41.09
N PHE A 14 -18.37 6.16 41.44
CA PHE A 14 -17.29 5.91 40.47
C PHE A 14 -17.53 4.56 39.84
N LEU A 15 -18.18 4.56 38.68
CA LEU A 15 -18.18 3.42 37.75
C LEU A 15 -16.75 3.32 37.19
N SER A 16 -15.97 2.40 37.71
CA SER A 16 -14.70 2.00 37.11
C SER A 16 -14.95 1.60 35.65
N PRO A 17 -14.19 2.11 34.68
CA PRO A 17 -14.31 1.61 33.32
C PRO A 17 -13.91 0.13 33.33
N SER A 18 -14.87 -0.72 33.04
CA SER A 18 -14.62 -2.13 32.72
C SER A 18 -13.61 -2.15 31.59
N THR A 19 -12.42 -2.70 31.86
CA THR A 19 -11.46 -3.06 30.84
C THR A 19 -12.07 -4.19 30.01
N ALA A 20 -12.88 -3.79 29.02
CA ALA A 20 -13.26 -4.71 27.96
C ALA A 20 -11.95 -5.18 27.32
N SER A 21 -11.59 -6.42 27.57
CA SER A 21 -10.50 -7.07 26.82
C SER A 21 -10.87 -6.86 25.35
N ALA A 22 -9.99 -6.23 24.59
CA ALA A 22 -10.12 -6.18 23.14
C ALA A 22 -10.18 -7.64 22.67
N GLN A 23 -11.37 -8.17 22.48
CA GLN A 23 -11.57 -9.43 21.80
C GLN A 23 -10.95 -9.24 20.44
N GLN A 24 -9.83 -9.94 20.22
CA GLN A 24 -9.17 -10.03 18.95
C GLN A 24 -10.22 -10.50 17.94
N MET A 25 -10.71 -9.58 17.11
CA MET A 25 -11.69 -9.91 16.06
C MET A 25 -11.09 -11.06 15.26
N PRO A 26 -11.83 -12.15 14.99
CA PRO A 26 -11.31 -13.21 14.15
C PRO A 26 -10.88 -12.60 12.83
N HIS A 27 -9.68 -12.98 12.34
CA HIS A 27 -9.14 -12.47 11.09
C HIS A 27 -10.24 -12.53 10.00
N PRO A 28 -10.59 -11.39 9.36
CA PRO A 28 -11.74 -11.33 8.46
C PRO A 28 -11.58 -12.18 7.19
N PHE A 29 -10.41 -12.83 7.02
CA PHE A 29 -10.07 -13.60 5.83
C PHE A 29 -9.55 -14.98 6.18
N PRO A 30 -10.38 -16.03 6.02
CA PRO A 30 -9.93 -17.42 6.15
C PRO A 30 -8.74 -17.69 5.20
N GLY A 31 -7.67 -18.25 5.73
CA GLY A 31 -6.46 -18.55 4.97
C GLY A 31 -5.36 -17.47 4.97
N LEU A 32 -5.58 -16.30 5.59
CA LEU A 32 -4.55 -15.27 5.69
C LEU A 32 -3.32 -15.75 6.48
N GLU A 33 -3.52 -16.55 7.52
CA GLU A 33 -2.44 -17.13 8.32
C GLU A 33 -1.52 -18.05 7.49
N ASP A 34 -2.09 -18.82 6.56
CA ASP A 34 -1.29 -19.72 5.72
C ASP A 34 -0.51 -18.92 4.67
N ILE A 35 -1.11 -17.88 4.10
CA ILE A 35 -0.40 -16.95 3.21
C ILE A 35 0.74 -16.28 3.97
N GLU A 36 0.51 -15.84 5.19
CA GLU A 36 1.53 -15.23 6.05
C GLU A 36 2.69 -16.18 6.34
N LYS A 37 2.41 -17.44 6.67
CA LYS A 37 3.47 -18.46 6.85
C LYS A 37 4.32 -18.61 5.59
N ARG A 38 3.70 -18.65 4.41
CA ARG A 38 4.41 -18.72 3.13
C ARG A 38 5.29 -17.50 2.90
N VAL A 39 4.77 -16.29 3.11
CA VAL A 39 5.56 -15.04 2.96
C VAL A 39 6.73 -15.00 3.93
N ASN A 40 6.53 -15.44 5.18
CA ASN A 40 7.58 -15.41 6.20
C ASN A 40 8.66 -16.49 6.00
N ALA A 41 8.28 -17.64 5.43
CA ALA A 41 9.19 -18.74 5.12
C ALA A 41 9.91 -18.57 3.77
N TYR A 42 9.44 -17.66 2.91
CA TYR A 42 9.99 -17.52 1.57
C TYR A 42 11.43 -16.99 1.58
N VAL A 43 12.28 -17.68 0.87
CA VAL A 43 13.68 -17.28 0.64
C VAL A 43 13.81 -16.88 -0.83
N PRO A 44 14.23 -15.64 -1.15
CA PRO A 44 14.41 -15.21 -2.53
C PRO A 44 15.33 -16.14 -3.32
N ASP A 45 14.91 -16.53 -4.53
CA ASP A 45 15.65 -17.38 -5.44
C ASP A 45 16.51 -16.51 -6.38
N PRO A 46 17.83 -16.71 -6.44
CA PRO A 46 18.72 -15.94 -7.33
C PRO A 46 18.33 -15.96 -8.81
N ARG A 47 17.54 -16.95 -9.24
CA ARG A 47 17.01 -17.02 -10.62
C ARG A 47 15.97 -15.92 -10.91
N TYR A 48 15.41 -15.34 -9.86
CA TYR A 48 14.37 -14.30 -9.95
C TYR A 48 14.88 -13.01 -9.29
N PRO A 49 15.52 -12.13 -10.04
CA PRO A 49 16.20 -10.96 -9.47
C PRO A 49 15.27 -9.97 -8.77
N ASP A 50 13.97 -10.00 -9.05
CA ASP A 50 13.00 -9.10 -8.42
C ASP A 50 12.32 -9.71 -7.17
N ASP A 51 12.59 -10.98 -6.85
CA ASP A 51 12.03 -11.64 -5.66
C ASP A 51 12.20 -10.84 -4.36
N PRO A 52 13.38 -10.27 -4.04
CA PRO A 52 13.55 -9.51 -2.81
C PRO A 52 12.57 -8.34 -2.69
N TYR A 53 12.31 -7.66 -3.79
CA TYR A 53 11.46 -6.45 -3.83
C TYR A 53 9.98 -6.81 -3.85
N VAL A 54 9.60 -7.83 -4.63
CA VAL A 54 8.23 -8.35 -4.61
C VAL A 54 7.87 -8.88 -3.23
N LEU A 55 8.79 -9.57 -2.54
CA LEU A 55 8.57 -10.02 -1.16
C LEU A 55 8.28 -8.87 -0.20
N VAL A 56 8.94 -7.71 -0.36
CA VAL A 56 8.61 -6.49 0.40
C VAL A 56 7.18 -6.05 0.12
N THR A 57 6.76 -6.01 -1.14
CA THR A 57 5.37 -5.63 -1.48
C THR A 57 4.33 -6.59 -0.90
N LEU A 58 4.64 -7.88 -0.81
CA LEU A 58 3.74 -8.88 -0.21
C LEU A 58 3.63 -8.74 1.30
N ARG A 59 4.71 -8.37 1.99
CA ARG A 59 4.68 -8.05 3.43
C ARG A 59 3.80 -6.83 3.70
N GLU A 60 3.88 -5.82 2.87
CA GLU A 60 2.99 -4.65 2.92
C GLU A 60 1.52 -5.03 2.60
N ALA A 61 1.29 -5.87 1.59
CA ALA A 61 -0.06 -6.37 1.29
C ALA A 61 -0.68 -7.13 2.47
N LEU A 62 0.12 -7.94 3.18
CA LEU A 62 -0.30 -8.59 4.43
C LEU A 62 -0.62 -7.59 5.53
N ALA A 63 0.19 -6.54 5.70
CA ALA A 63 -0.08 -5.48 6.66
C ALA A 63 -1.42 -4.80 6.37
N GLY A 64 -1.69 -4.45 5.10
CA GLY A 64 -2.98 -3.92 4.69
C GLY A 64 -4.15 -4.85 5.03
N ARG A 65 -3.99 -6.16 4.80
CA ARG A 65 -5.01 -7.16 5.16
C ARG A 65 -5.27 -7.25 6.65
N ARG A 66 -4.22 -7.22 7.47
CA ARG A 66 -4.35 -7.20 8.93
C ARG A 66 -5.10 -5.96 9.44
N GLU A 67 -4.95 -4.85 8.75
CA GLU A 67 -5.66 -3.60 9.01
C GLU A 67 -7.07 -3.57 8.39
N ALA A 68 -7.61 -4.69 7.89
CA ALA A 68 -8.89 -4.79 7.19
C ALA A 68 -8.98 -3.93 5.91
N ASN A 69 -7.87 -3.75 5.22
CA ASN A 69 -7.76 -3.07 3.92
C ASN A 69 -7.56 -4.05 2.75
N GLY A 70 -7.40 -3.53 1.54
CA GLY A 70 -7.08 -4.32 0.35
C GLY A 70 -5.71 -4.97 0.43
N GLY A 71 -5.54 -6.13 -0.20
CA GLY A 71 -4.30 -6.91 -0.19
C GLY A 71 -3.33 -6.53 -1.30
N VAL A 72 -3.02 -5.24 -1.42
CA VAL A 72 -1.99 -4.71 -2.33
C VAL A 72 -0.95 -3.97 -1.52
N GLY A 73 0.31 -4.20 -1.85
CA GLY A 73 1.44 -3.48 -1.27
C GLY A 73 2.41 -2.99 -2.35
N ALA A 74 3.16 -1.96 -2.03
CA ALA A 74 4.12 -1.34 -2.93
C ALA A 74 5.39 -0.90 -2.19
N CYS A 75 6.51 -0.78 -2.91
CA CYS A 75 7.74 -0.20 -2.39
C CYS A 75 8.48 0.61 -3.45
N LEU A 76 9.28 1.59 -2.99
CA LEU A 76 10.25 2.32 -3.79
C LEU A 76 11.65 1.80 -3.50
N ILE A 77 12.39 1.51 -4.56
CA ILE A 77 13.75 0.99 -4.51
C ILE A 77 14.69 1.98 -5.18
N ARG A 78 15.85 2.24 -4.56
CA ARG A 78 16.95 2.95 -5.21
C ARG A 78 17.67 1.99 -6.15
N GLU A 79 17.56 2.19 -7.46
CA GLU A 79 18.07 1.24 -8.46
C GLU A 79 19.57 0.98 -8.31
N ALA A 80 20.35 2.00 -7.97
CA ALA A 80 21.80 1.88 -7.84
C ALA A 80 22.28 1.01 -6.67
N THR A 81 21.50 0.92 -5.58
CA THR A 81 21.92 0.25 -4.34
C THR A 81 21.02 -0.91 -3.93
N GLY A 82 19.81 -1.04 -4.53
CA GLY A 82 18.80 -1.98 -4.09
C GLY A 82 18.13 -1.61 -2.75
N GLU A 83 18.41 -0.42 -2.20
CA GLU A 83 17.85 0.04 -0.95
C GLU A 83 16.34 0.27 -1.06
N VAL A 84 15.57 -0.27 -0.10
CA VAL A 84 14.15 0.06 0.06
C VAL A 84 14.04 1.46 0.67
N VAL A 85 13.58 2.42 -0.12
CA VAL A 85 13.49 3.83 0.28
C VAL A 85 12.20 4.13 1.04
N GLU A 86 11.10 3.53 0.62
CA GLU A 86 9.78 3.69 1.24
C GLU A 86 8.89 2.50 0.89
N THR A 87 7.87 2.24 1.72
CA THR A 87 6.85 1.22 1.51
C THR A 87 5.45 1.77 1.72
N GLY A 88 4.44 1.07 1.21
CA GLY A 88 3.04 1.44 1.39
C GLY A 88 2.11 0.28 1.08
N HIS A 89 0.89 0.34 1.62
CA HIS A 89 -0.15 -0.64 1.36
C HIS A 89 -1.52 0.02 1.23
N ASN A 90 -2.49 -0.74 0.75
CA ASN A 90 -3.85 -0.25 0.61
C ASN A 90 -4.43 0.20 1.97
N ARG A 91 -5.00 1.41 2.01
CA ARG A 91 -5.65 2.03 3.19
C ARG A 91 -7.03 2.59 2.85
N GLN A 92 -7.76 1.91 1.96
CA GLN A 92 -9.05 2.42 1.48
C GLN A 92 -10.17 2.35 2.50
N TYR A 93 -10.13 1.40 3.43
CA TYR A 93 -11.31 1.07 4.25
C TYR A 93 -11.17 1.45 5.71
N THR A 94 -9.99 1.31 6.29
CA THR A 94 -9.72 1.62 7.70
C THR A 94 -8.64 2.69 7.83
N PRO A 95 -8.76 3.59 8.86
CA PRO A 95 -9.83 3.72 9.86
C PRO A 95 -11.14 4.33 9.30
N HIS A 96 -11.14 4.88 8.08
CA HIS A 96 -12.29 5.44 7.39
C HIS A 96 -12.10 5.29 5.87
N PHE A 97 -13.20 5.31 5.13
CA PHE A 97 -13.15 5.10 3.70
C PHE A 97 -12.42 6.22 2.95
N ARG A 98 -11.45 5.85 2.14
CA ARG A 98 -10.63 6.71 1.27
C ARG A 98 -10.49 6.05 -0.10
N SER A 99 -11.30 6.48 -1.09
CA SER A 99 -11.29 5.90 -2.44
C SER A 99 -9.94 6.02 -3.17
N ASP A 100 -9.12 6.98 -2.76
CA ASP A 100 -7.81 7.28 -3.35
C ASP A 100 -6.64 6.50 -2.73
N MET A 101 -6.81 5.86 -1.58
CA MET A 101 -5.70 5.29 -0.80
C MET A 101 -5.37 3.84 -1.20
N HIS A 102 -5.04 3.63 -2.48
CA HIS A 102 -4.37 2.41 -2.94
C HIS A 102 -2.92 2.35 -2.42
N ALA A 103 -2.27 1.20 -2.54
CA ALA A 103 -0.91 0.98 -2.04
C ALA A 103 0.11 1.98 -2.63
N GLU A 104 0.05 2.21 -3.93
CA GLU A 104 0.94 3.15 -4.63
C GLU A 104 0.69 4.60 -4.20
N MET A 105 -0.57 4.93 -3.90
CA MET A 105 -0.94 6.26 -3.38
C MET A 105 -0.40 6.48 -1.97
N ASP A 106 -0.57 5.49 -1.07
CA ASP A 106 -0.01 5.53 0.29
C ASP A 106 1.51 5.65 0.24
N LEU A 107 2.16 4.81 -0.56
CA LEU A 107 3.61 4.83 -0.78
C LEU A 107 4.12 6.22 -1.21
N LEU A 108 3.54 6.79 -2.26
CA LEU A 108 3.98 8.08 -2.80
C LEU A 108 3.69 9.22 -1.85
N ASN A 109 2.56 9.19 -1.13
CA ASN A 109 2.25 10.18 -0.12
C ASN A 109 3.25 10.16 1.04
N ARG A 110 3.64 8.97 1.52
CA ARG A 110 4.66 8.80 2.56
C ARG A 110 6.02 9.31 2.07
N TYR A 111 6.43 8.90 0.88
CA TYR A 111 7.71 9.32 0.31
C TYR A 111 7.79 10.84 0.14
N GLU A 112 6.77 11.45 -0.47
CA GLU A 112 6.73 12.91 -0.68
C GLU A 112 6.69 13.69 0.64
N ASN A 113 5.99 13.18 1.66
CA ASN A 113 6.02 13.78 2.99
C ASN A 113 7.39 13.68 3.66
N LYS A 114 8.09 12.56 3.48
CA LYS A 114 9.44 12.32 4.01
C LYS A 114 10.47 13.29 3.42
N ILE A 115 10.36 13.58 2.12
CA ILE A 115 11.29 14.48 1.41
C ILE A 115 10.82 15.95 1.41
N LYS A 116 9.65 16.23 2.00
CA LYS A 116 9.11 17.58 2.07
C LYS A 116 10.07 18.53 2.78
N GLY A 117 10.41 19.60 2.09
CA GLY A 117 11.34 20.62 2.62
C GLY A 117 12.81 20.27 2.51
N GLN A 118 13.18 19.08 2.03
CA GLN A 118 14.57 18.78 1.68
C GLN A 118 14.99 19.66 0.49
N ARG A 119 16.22 20.17 0.55
CA ARG A 119 16.81 20.94 -0.53
C ARG A 119 17.88 20.12 -1.20
N PHE A 120 18.05 20.29 -2.50
CA PHE A 120 19.21 19.78 -3.20
C PHE A 120 20.48 20.47 -2.72
N GLU A 121 21.64 19.88 -3.02
CA GLU A 121 22.95 20.48 -2.74
C GLU A 121 23.11 21.87 -3.39
N ASP A 122 22.40 22.12 -4.50
CA ASP A 122 22.34 23.42 -5.18
C ASP A 122 21.44 24.46 -4.49
N GLY A 123 20.89 24.14 -3.31
CA GLY A 123 20.01 25.00 -2.52
C GLY A 123 18.57 25.10 -3.02
N LYS A 124 18.21 24.39 -4.10
CA LYS A 124 16.83 24.36 -4.61
C LYS A 124 15.99 23.37 -3.82
N GLN A 125 14.72 23.69 -3.67
CA GLN A 125 13.78 22.76 -3.06
C GLN A 125 13.65 21.51 -3.92
N GLN A 126 13.69 20.32 -3.31
CA GLN A 126 13.51 19.07 -4.02
C GLN A 126 12.16 19.06 -4.72
N ASN A 127 12.17 18.95 -6.05
CA ASN A 127 10.97 18.74 -6.81
C ASN A 127 10.63 17.24 -6.74
N PRO A 128 9.47 16.84 -6.18
CA PRO A 128 9.07 15.44 -6.14
C PRO A 128 9.01 14.75 -7.51
N ARG A 129 8.94 15.53 -8.61
CA ARG A 129 9.03 15.00 -9.98
C ARG A 129 10.43 14.49 -10.37
N ARG A 130 11.45 14.76 -9.57
CA ARG A 130 12.82 14.27 -9.78
C ARG A 130 13.13 13.09 -8.87
N VAL A 131 12.40 12.02 -9.03
CA VAL A 131 12.67 10.71 -8.40
C VAL A 131 13.58 9.86 -9.30
N GLU A 132 14.64 10.47 -9.83
CA GLU A 132 15.59 9.78 -10.69
C GLU A 132 16.27 8.65 -9.93
N GLY A 133 16.42 7.50 -10.60
CA GLY A 133 17.02 6.31 -10.02
C GLY A 133 16.13 5.57 -9.01
N LEU A 134 14.85 5.92 -8.93
CA LEU A 134 13.88 5.13 -8.16
C LEU A 134 13.06 4.23 -9.07
N VAL A 135 12.86 2.98 -8.60
CA VAL A 135 11.98 1.97 -9.20
C VAL A 135 10.82 1.72 -8.24
N LEU A 136 9.61 1.72 -8.77
CA LEU A 136 8.42 1.34 -8.01
C LEU A 136 8.09 -0.12 -8.27
N TYR A 137 7.99 -0.90 -7.21
CA TYR A 137 7.40 -2.24 -7.23
C TYR A 137 6.03 -2.24 -6.58
N THR A 138 5.10 -2.97 -7.15
CA THR A 138 3.77 -3.22 -6.58
C THR A 138 3.36 -4.67 -6.74
N SER A 139 2.58 -5.21 -5.81
CA SER A 139 2.16 -6.62 -5.87
C SER A 139 1.13 -6.89 -6.96
N PHE A 140 0.44 -5.86 -7.46
CA PHE A 140 -0.56 -5.97 -8.52
C PHE A 140 -0.42 -4.82 -9.53
N GLU A 141 -0.80 -5.03 -10.80
CA GLU A 141 -0.68 -4.01 -11.85
C GLU A 141 -1.41 -2.73 -11.46
N PRO A 142 -0.77 -1.55 -11.56
CA PRO A 142 -1.39 -0.28 -11.20
C PRO A 142 -2.64 0.02 -12.02
N CYS A 143 -3.73 0.39 -11.36
CA CYS A 143 -4.94 0.90 -12.00
C CYS A 143 -4.70 2.28 -12.65
N PRO A 144 -5.63 2.81 -13.46
CA PRO A 144 -5.48 4.14 -14.12
C PRO A 144 -5.16 5.28 -13.16
N MET A 145 -5.78 5.31 -11.98
CA MET A 145 -5.52 6.33 -10.94
C MET A 145 -4.09 6.26 -10.44
N CYS A 146 -3.62 5.07 -10.04
CA CYS A 146 -2.27 4.87 -9.54
C CYS A 146 -1.23 5.12 -10.63
N PHE A 147 -1.47 4.64 -11.85
CA PHE A 147 -0.55 4.83 -12.97
C PHE A 147 -0.36 6.31 -13.30
N THR A 148 -1.42 7.11 -13.38
CA THR A 148 -1.30 8.56 -13.60
C THR A 148 -0.58 9.26 -12.44
N ARG A 149 -0.82 8.85 -11.20
CA ARG A 149 -0.11 9.38 -10.03
C ARG A 149 1.39 9.08 -10.07
N ILE A 150 1.77 7.84 -10.42
CA ILE A 150 3.17 7.41 -10.55
C ILE A 150 3.88 8.20 -11.66
N ILE A 151 3.24 8.38 -12.82
CA ILE A 151 3.76 9.20 -13.91
C ILE A 151 3.98 10.65 -13.44
N ASN A 152 3.00 11.21 -12.72
CA ASN A 152 3.07 12.59 -12.21
C ASN A 152 4.19 12.77 -11.18
N ALA A 153 4.43 11.75 -10.35
CA ALA A 153 5.53 11.73 -9.41
C ALA A 153 6.91 11.69 -10.10
N GLY A 154 6.96 11.32 -11.39
CA GLY A 154 8.20 11.27 -12.17
C GLY A 154 8.91 9.91 -12.15
N ILE A 155 8.32 8.87 -11.58
CA ILE A 155 8.86 7.50 -11.60
C ILE A 155 8.93 7.00 -13.03
N LYS A 156 10.11 6.50 -13.45
CA LYS A 156 10.37 6.03 -14.81
C LYS A 156 10.26 4.52 -14.98
N LYS A 157 10.42 3.74 -13.91
CA LYS A 157 10.38 2.28 -13.95
C LYS A 157 9.40 1.73 -12.93
N ILE A 158 8.44 0.98 -13.41
CA ILE A 158 7.34 0.40 -12.64
C ILE A 158 7.32 -1.09 -12.90
N LEU A 159 7.37 -1.90 -11.85
CA LEU A 159 7.34 -3.35 -11.91
C LEU A 159 6.22 -3.88 -11.01
N TYR A 160 5.42 -4.80 -11.55
CA TYR A 160 4.33 -5.43 -10.79
C TYR A 160 4.47 -6.95 -10.82
N ALA A 161 4.04 -7.61 -9.73
CA ALA A 161 4.13 -9.06 -9.66
C ALA A 161 3.06 -9.75 -10.51
N VAL A 162 1.81 -9.24 -10.49
CA VAL A 162 0.66 -9.84 -11.19
C VAL A 162 -0.04 -8.80 -12.05
N ALA A 163 -0.33 -9.19 -13.30
CA ALA A 163 -1.12 -8.38 -14.22
C ALA A 163 -2.60 -8.32 -13.79
N ASP A 164 -3.21 -7.15 -13.93
CA ASP A 164 -4.65 -6.95 -13.71
C ASP A 164 -5.37 -6.82 -15.05
N GLN A 165 -5.84 -7.95 -15.58
CA GLN A 165 -6.50 -7.98 -16.88
C GLN A 165 -7.70 -7.05 -17.01
N PRO A 166 -8.62 -6.93 -16.01
CA PRO A 166 -9.74 -5.99 -16.11
C PRO A 166 -9.38 -4.54 -15.74
N GLY A 167 -8.48 -4.29 -14.78
CA GLY A 167 -8.28 -2.99 -14.15
C GLY A 167 -6.92 -2.33 -14.36
N GLY A 168 -5.91 -3.07 -14.81
CA GLY A 168 -4.55 -2.58 -14.97
C GLY A 168 -4.37 -1.58 -16.11
N MET A 169 -3.41 -0.68 -15.97
CA MET A 169 -3.17 0.40 -16.94
C MET A 169 -1.82 0.27 -17.67
N CYS A 170 -0.86 -0.47 -17.14
CA CYS A 170 0.47 -0.60 -17.74
C CYS A 170 0.44 -1.18 -19.15
N SER A 171 -0.37 -2.20 -19.37
CA SER A 171 -0.56 -2.80 -20.70
C SER A 171 -1.45 -1.96 -21.65
N ARG A 172 -2.13 -0.94 -21.12
CA ARG A 172 -3.16 -0.15 -21.84
C ARG A 172 -2.88 1.34 -21.88
N PHE A 173 -1.71 1.80 -21.51
CA PHE A 173 -1.42 3.25 -21.50
C PHE A 173 -1.59 3.88 -22.88
N GLY A 174 -1.54 3.11 -23.98
CA GLY A 174 -1.86 3.55 -25.32
C GLY A 174 -3.32 4.05 -25.51
N ALA A 175 -4.24 3.67 -24.61
CA ALA A 175 -5.62 4.14 -24.58
C ALA A 175 -5.83 5.46 -23.82
N MET A 176 -4.79 5.98 -23.15
CA MET A 176 -4.85 7.24 -22.42
C MET A 176 -4.96 8.44 -23.37
N PRO A 177 -5.45 9.60 -22.87
CA PRO A 177 -5.39 10.85 -23.63
C PRO A 177 -3.97 11.22 -24.07
N PRO A 178 -3.79 11.95 -25.19
CA PRO A 178 -2.47 12.22 -25.79
C PRO A 178 -1.41 12.72 -24.82
N PHE A 179 -1.74 13.66 -23.95
CA PHE A 179 -0.81 14.19 -22.94
C PHE A 179 -0.23 13.09 -22.04
N TRP A 180 -1.08 12.18 -21.55
CA TRP A 180 -0.64 11.09 -20.67
C TRP A 180 0.17 10.04 -21.42
N LYS A 181 -0.20 9.78 -22.70
CA LYS A 181 0.62 8.90 -23.57
C LYS A 181 2.03 9.47 -23.78
N ASP A 182 2.14 10.77 -24.01
CA ASP A 182 3.42 11.41 -24.18
C ASP A 182 4.25 11.35 -22.89
N MET A 183 3.64 11.59 -21.75
CA MET A 183 4.30 11.42 -20.47
C MET A 183 4.73 9.98 -20.18
N ALA A 184 4.00 8.98 -20.68
CA ALA A 184 4.32 7.58 -20.47
C ALA A 184 5.41 7.03 -21.41
N LYS A 185 5.70 7.67 -22.55
CA LYS A 185 6.63 7.18 -23.58
C LYS A 185 8.04 6.85 -23.07
N GLU A 186 8.53 7.60 -22.08
CA GLU A 186 9.87 7.43 -21.51
C GLU A 186 9.85 6.52 -20.27
N ARG A 187 8.76 5.81 -20.04
CA ARG A 187 8.58 4.98 -18.86
C ARG A 187 8.48 3.51 -19.23
N PHE A 188 9.07 2.70 -18.39
CA PHE A 188 8.90 1.26 -18.43
C PHE A 188 7.85 0.85 -17.40
N CYS A 189 6.83 0.13 -17.83
CA CYS A 189 5.88 -0.54 -16.93
C CYS A 189 5.69 -1.97 -17.40
N GLY A 190 5.99 -2.96 -16.53
CA GLY A 190 5.94 -4.36 -16.89
C GLY A 190 5.95 -5.30 -15.69
N GLU A 191 5.87 -6.60 -16.00
CA GLU A 191 5.95 -7.63 -14.96
C GLU A 191 7.36 -7.71 -14.37
N ALA A 192 7.40 -7.89 -13.04
CA ALA A 192 8.61 -8.20 -12.30
C ALA A 192 9.11 -9.62 -12.64
N ALA A 193 10.42 -9.77 -12.75
CA ALA A 193 11.06 -11.08 -12.89
C ALA A 193 11.11 -11.79 -11.52
N CYS A 194 9.94 -12.13 -11.00
CA CYS A 194 9.75 -12.80 -9.72
C CYS A 194 9.20 -14.23 -9.89
N SER A 195 9.38 -15.03 -8.83
CA SER A 195 9.00 -16.44 -8.83
C SER A 195 7.48 -16.65 -9.00
N PRO A 196 7.06 -17.78 -9.58
CA PRO A 196 5.64 -18.14 -9.66
C PRO A 196 4.95 -18.20 -8.30
N GLU A 197 5.69 -18.59 -7.25
CA GLU A 197 5.15 -18.63 -5.89
C GLU A 197 4.78 -17.24 -5.37
N LEU A 198 5.63 -16.23 -5.56
CA LEU A 198 5.33 -14.86 -5.16
C LEU A 198 4.16 -14.27 -5.96
N LYS A 199 4.05 -14.62 -7.26
CA LYS A 199 2.88 -14.25 -8.08
C LYS A 199 1.59 -14.86 -7.55
N ASP A 200 1.62 -16.15 -7.17
CA ASP A 200 0.46 -16.84 -6.59
C ASP A 200 0.04 -16.20 -5.26
N ILE A 201 1.00 -15.90 -4.37
CA ILE A 201 0.74 -15.20 -3.11
C ILE A 201 0.11 -13.82 -3.36
N ALA A 202 0.66 -13.03 -4.30
CA ALA A 202 0.12 -11.73 -4.67
C ALA A 202 -1.34 -11.83 -5.14
N PHE A 203 -1.62 -12.80 -6.01
CA PHE A 203 -2.96 -13.06 -6.54
C PHE A 203 -3.96 -13.46 -5.44
N GLN A 204 -3.53 -14.32 -4.50
CA GLN A 204 -4.36 -14.72 -3.38
C GLN A 204 -4.67 -13.55 -2.45
N LEU A 205 -3.68 -12.72 -2.10
CA LEU A 205 -3.87 -11.53 -1.27
C LEU A 205 -4.87 -10.54 -1.90
N PHE A 206 -4.79 -10.33 -3.20
CA PHE A 206 -5.72 -9.47 -3.94
C PHE A 206 -7.12 -10.11 -4.03
N GLY A 207 -7.21 -11.37 -4.43
CA GLY A 207 -8.47 -12.07 -4.70
C GLY A 207 -9.34 -12.29 -3.46
N HIS A 208 -8.77 -12.36 -2.27
CA HIS A 208 -9.55 -12.42 -1.03
C HIS A 208 -10.44 -11.20 -0.83
N TYR A 209 -10.08 -10.06 -1.40
CA TYR A 209 -10.90 -8.85 -1.34
C TYR A 209 -12.10 -8.89 -2.29
N SER A 210 -11.89 -9.29 -3.54
CA SER A 210 -12.94 -9.23 -4.57
C SER A 210 -14.07 -10.25 -4.35
N ARG A 211 -13.79 -11.36 -3.65
CA ARG A 211 -14.80 -12.41 -3.37
C ARG A 211 -15.69 -12.11 -2.17
N THR A 212 -15.24 -11.26 -1.26
CA THR A 212 -15.98 -10.97 -0.01
C THR A 212 -16.79 -9.69 -0.06
N ASN A 213 -16.48 -8.74 -0.94
CA ASN A 213 -17.09 -7.42 -0.94
C ASN A 213 -17.89 -7.06 -2.20
N ILE A 214 -17.89 -7.89 -3.24
CA ILE A 214 -18.80 -7.73 -4.38
C ILE A 214 -19.91 -8.76 -4.22
N LYS A 215 -20.94 -8.40 -3.45
CA LYS A 215 -22.26 -9.00 -3.65
C LYS A 215 -22.90 -8.30 -4.84
N PRO A 216 -23.49 -9.08 -5.79
CA PRO A 216 -24.21 -8.52 -6.91
C PRO A 216 -25.43 -7.71 -6.44
#